data_333a85171a8097874eeee450a8cca0f6
#
_entry.id   333a85171a8097874eeee450a8cca0f6
#
_cell.length_a   1.000
_cell.length_b   1.000
_cell.length_c   1.000
_cell.angle_alpha   90.00
_cell.angle_beta   90.00
_cell.angle_gamma   90.00
#
_symmetry.space_group_name_H-M   'P 1'
#
loop_
_entity.id
_entity.type
_entity.pdbx_description
1 polymer ?
#
loop_
_entity_poly.entity_id
_entity_poly.type
_entity_poly.pdbx_seq_one_letter_code
_entity_poly.pdbx_strand_id
1 'polypeptide(L)'
;MKKNHRHTLFASICFILLSGTILFGCGQASTQTSLKQKKFDRFLNSCFREYAAENTVTLHFKLSNPSAYGIKTPVSPTYGDLSSDALKKNCSRSKELLQKLYTFPTSSLTKKQKLTWQIFQDYLNETIMSEKYILYSSPFGADGLPSDIPVTLSEYRFDNEKDIKDYLSLVNQIPELFTQVLDFEEERRNADIVSPDFVISDTIDQINQFLNASEENNLLVESFEERLDSLDTLSEDQKASYTANNRLLITNKVFPAYEHLKTALQVSTGSKHTTSDNSTKERLCEYENGQDYYRF
;
A
#
# COMPACT_ATOMS: atom_id res chain seq x y z
N MET A 1 25.60 -11.32 6.36
CA MET A 1 24.58 -10.29 6.13
C MET A 1 23.38 -10.98 5.50
N LYS A 2 22.37 -11.33 6.27
CA LYS A 2 21.08 -11.83 5.74
C LYS A 2 20.14 -10.61 5.67
N LYS A 3 19.83 -10.18 4.44
CA LYS A 3 18.85 -9.12 4.18
C LYS A 3 17.49 -9.53 4.75
N ASN A 4 16.96 -8.71 5.64
CA ASN A 4 15.59 -8.86 6.14
C ASN A 4 14.59 -8.48 5.04
N HIS A 5 14.17 -9.46 4.25
CA HIS A 5 13.08 -9.36 3.28
C HIS A 5 11.68 -9.57 3.92
N ARG A 6 11.45 -9.14 5.15
CA ARG A 6 10.20 -9.49 5.83
C ARG A 6 9.01 -8.62 5.39
N HIS A 7 9.19 -7.36 5.06
CA HIS A 7 8.08 -6.46 4.71
C HIS A 7 7.60 -6.59 3.26
N THR A 8 8.50 -6.85 2.31
CA THR A 8 8.12 -7.18 0.92
C THR A 8 7.47 -8.57 0.79
N LEU A 9 7.71 -9.48 1.76
CA LEU A 9 7.04 -10.78 1.77
C LEU A 9 5.53 -10.68 2.07
N PHE A 10 5.09 -9.68 2.84
CA PHE A 10 3.67 -9.54 3.21
C PHE A 10 2.76 -9.29 2.00
N ALA A 11 3.16 -8.41 1.09
CA ALA A 11 2.43 -8.20 -0.15
C ALA A 11 2.49 -9.42 -1.09
N SER A 12 3.61 -10.16 -1.09
CA SER A 12 3.81 -11.32 -1.96
C SER A 12 3.11 -12.59 -1.45
N ILE A 13 2.96 -12.78 -0.14
CA ILE A 13 2.29 -13.97 0.43
C ILE A 13 0.78 -13.95 0.13
N CYS A 14 0.14 -12.78 0.15
CA CYS A 14 -1.24 -12.65 -0.31
C CYS A 14 -1.41 -13.06 -1.78
N PHE A 15 -0.39 -12.84 -2.62
CA PHE A 15 -0.43 -13.18 -4.05
C PHE A 15 -0.43 -14.70 -4.30
N ILE A 16 0.31 -15.47 -3.51
CA ILE A 16 0.39 -16.94 -3.65
C ILE A 16 -0.93 -17.63 -3.23
N LEU A 17 -1.67 -17.02 -2.31
CA LEU A 17 -2.92 -17.59 -1.80
C LEU A 17 -4.07 -17.55 -2.79
N LEU A 18 -4.08 -16.57 -3.67
CA LEU A 18 -5.24 -16.26 -4.52
C LEU A 18 -5.05 -16.63 -5.99
N SER A 19 -3.82 -16.67 -6.50
CA SER A 19 -3.54 -17.09 -7.87
C SER A 19 -3.74 -18.60 -8.11
N GLY A 20 -3.88 -19.37 -7.04
CA GLY A 20 -4.00 -20.83 -7.10
C GLY A 20 -5.40 -21.37 -7.40
N THR A 21 -6.43 -20.55 -7.50
CA THR A 21 -7.81 -21.04 -7.72
C THR A 21 -8.30 -20.96 -9.16
N ILE A 22 -7.50 -20.42 -10.11
CA ILE A 22 -7.93 -20.18 -11.50
C ILE A 22 -6.99 -20.87 -12.50
N LEU A 23 -6.83 -22.18 -12.37
CA LEU A 23 -6.39 -23.03 -13.47
C LEU A 23 -7.56 -23.92 -13.87
N PHE A 24 -8.39 -23.44 -14.79
CA PHE A 24 -9.26 -24.32 -15.57
C PHE A 24 -8.41 -25.13 -16.54
N GLY A 25 -7.83 -26.22 -16.05
CA GLY A 25 -7.32 -27.30 -16.90
C GLY A 25 -8.47 -28.22 -17.27
N CYS A 26 -8.83 -28.29 -18.54
CA CYS A 26 -9.69 -29.34 -19.09
C CYS A 26 -9.07 -30.70 -18.82
N GLY A 27 -9.64 -31.44 -17.87
CA GLY A 27 -9.36 -32.85 -17.60
C GLY A 27 -10.57 -33.42 -16.87
N GLN A 28 -11.33 -34.27 -17.55
CA GLN A 28 -12.47 -34.97 -16.98
C GLN A 28 -12.05 -35.78 -15.74
N ALA A 29 -12.38 -35.24 -14.58
CA ALA A 29 -12.65 -36.01 -13.39
C ALA A 29 -13.82 -35.31 -12.69
N SER A 30 -15.02 -35.86 -12.84
CA SER A 30 -16.24 -35.41 -12.16
C SER A 30 -16.17 -35.73 -10.66
N THR A 31 -15.25 -35.12 -9.92
CA THR A 31 -15.35 -35.09 -8.48
C THR A 31 -16.32 -33.98 -8.15
N GLN A 32 -17.52 -34.36 -7.81
CA GLN A 32 -18.57 -33.46 -7.33
C GLN A 32 -18.05 -32.75 -6.09
N THR A 33 -17.49 -31.52 -6.28
CA THR A 33 -16.99 -30.68 -5.19
C THR A 33 -18.11 -30.49 -4.18
N SER A 34 -17.88 -30.81 -2.91
CA SER A 34 -18.91 -30.71 -1.89
C SER A 34 -19.44 -29.28 -1.76
N LEU A 35 -20.68 -29.12 -1.37
CA LEU A 35 -21.28 -27.82 -1.16
C LEU A 35 -20.46 -26.96 -0.17
N LYS A 36 -19.83 -27.58 0.83
CA LYS A 36 -18.97 -26.92 1.81
C LYS A 36 -17.70 -26.34 1.17
N GLN A 37 -17.08 -27.10 0.26
CA GLN A 37 -15.90 -26.68 -0.48
C GLN A 37 -16.23 -25.47 -1.38
N LYS A 38 -17.36 -25.54 -2.12
CA LYS A 38 -17.83 -24.41 -2.95
C LYS A 38 -18.17 -23.17 -2.13
N LYS A 39 -18.69 -23.33 -0.91
CA LYS A 39 -18.94 -22.21 0.01
C LYS A 39 -17.64 -21.57 0.48
N PHE A 40 -16.62 -22.40 0.78
CA PHE A 40 -15.30 -21.91 1.17
C PHE A 40 -14.63 -21.13 0.03
N ASP A 41 -14.64 -21.64 -1.21
CA ASP A 41 -14.08 -20.91 -2.35
C ASP A 41 -14.80 -19.58 -2.59
N ARG A 42 -16.14 -19.54 -2.45
CA ARG A 42 -16.90 -18.29 -2.56
C ARG A 42 -16.54 -17.28 -1.45
N PHE A 43 -16.32 -17.77 -0.25
CA PHE A 43 -15.86 -16.93 0.86
C PHE A 43 -14.49 -16.30 0.56
N LEU A 44 -13.52 -17.12 0.14
CA LEU A 44 -12.18 -16.62 -0.22
C LEU A 44 -12.23 -15.62 -1.38
N ASN A 45 -13.02 -15.93 -2.42
CA ASN A 45 -13.21 -15.03 -3.56
C ASN A 45 -13.85 -13.70 -3.14
N SER A 46 -14.77 -13.69 -2.17
CA SER A 46 -15.33 -12.46 -1.61
C SER A 46 -14.27 -11.64 -0.91
N CYS A 47 -13.49 -12.28 -0.01
CA CYS A 47 -12.38 -11.62 0.70
C CYS A 47 -11.38 -10.99 -0.29
N PHE A 48 -11.04 -11.74 -1.35
CA PHE A 48 -10.14 -11.21 -2.38
C PHE A 48 -10.68 -9.99 -3.11
N ARG A 49 -11.92 -10.06 -3.57
CA ARG A 49 -12.53 -8.93 -4.29
C ARG A 49 -12.57 -7.67 -3.45
N GLU A 50 -12.91 -7.81 -2.17
CA GLU A 50 -12.96 -6.70 -1.24
C GLU A 50 -11.57 -6.11 -1.01
N TYR A 51 -10.57 -6.95 -0.75
CA TYR A 51 -9.17 -6.53 -0.59
C TYR A 51 -8.60 -5.87 -1.85
N ALA A 52 -8.83 -6.47 -3.03
CA ALA A 52 -8.28 -5.94 -4.28
C ALA A 52 -8.93 -4.60 -4.69
N ALA A 53 -10.17 -4.34 -4.26
CA ALA A 53 -10.90 -3.11 -4.55
C ALA A 53 -10.62 -1.97 -3.55
N GLU A 54 -9.80 -2.20 -2.51
CA GLU A 54 -9.59 -1.27 -1.41
C GLU A 54 -8.85 -0.01 -1.83
N ASN A 55 -7.87 -0.13 -2.74
CA ASN A 55 -7.25 1.02 -3.37
C ASN A 55 -6.91 0.77 -4.85
N THR A 56 -6.86 1.85 -5.62
CA THR A 56 -6.66 1.80 -7.07
C THR A 56 -5.28 1.31 -7.44
N VAL A 57 -4.24 1.74 -6.71
CA VAL A 57 -2.84 1.34 -6.96
C VAL A 57 -2.69 -0.17 -6.78
N THR A 58 -3.16 -0.70 -5.66
CA THR A 58 -3.15 -2.15 -5.38
C THR A 58 -3.90 -2.93 -6.46
N LEU A 59 -5.08 -2.46 -6.86
CA LEU A 59 -5.88 -3.11 -7.90
C LEU A 59 -5.16 -3.14 -9.24
N HIS A 60 -4.57 -2.00 -9.64
CA HIS A 60 -3.87 -1.83 -10.91
C HIS A 60 -2.66 -2.77 -11.04
N PHE A 61 -1.84 -2.87 -10.00
CA PHE A 61 -0.66 -3.73 -10.02
C PHE A 61 -0.99 -5.22 -9.87
N LYS A 62 -2.11 -5.57 -9.25
CA LYS A 62 -2.48 -6.98 -9.00
C LYS A 62 -3.28 -7.61 -10.11
N LEU A 63 -4.08 -6.85 -10.85
CA LEU A 63 -4.99 -7.40 -11.85
C LEU A 63 -5.00 -6.56 -13.13
N SER A 64 -4.65 -7.17 -14.25
CA SER A 64 -4.79 -6.55 -15.58
C SER A 64 -6.26 -6.42 -16.02
N ASN A 65 -7.14 -7.32 -15.54
CA ASN A 65 -8.57 -7.29 -15.88
C ASN A 65 -9.43 -7.55 -14.64
N PRO A 66 -9.68 -6.53 -13.79
CA PRO A 66 -10.49 -6.66 -12.58
C PRO A 66 -11.93 -7.14 -12.86
N SER A 67 -12.50 -6.76 -14.00
CA SER A 67 -13.89 -7.12 -14.34
C SER A 67 -14.07 -8.62 -14.56
N ALA A 68 -13.03 -9.32 -15.04
CA ALA A 68 -13.03 -10.78 -15.17
C ALA A 68 -13.20 -11.50 -13.81
N TYR A 69 -12.85 -10.84 -12.73
CA TYR A 69 -13.00 -11.34 -11.35
C TYR A 69 -14.26 -10.79 -10.65
N GLY A 70 -15.10 -10.05 -11.39
CA GLY A 70 -16.29 -9.40 -10.83
C GLY A 70 -15.95 -8.26 -9.86
N ILE A 71 -14.78 -7.66 -10.00
CA ILE A 71 -14.35 -6.50 -9.23
C ILE A 71 -14.77 -5.26 -10.00
N LYS A 72 -15.50 -4.39 -9.32
CA LYS A 72 -15.79 -3.05 -9.84
C LYS A 72 -14.66 -2.13 -9.46
N THR A 73 -14.03 -1.51 -10.45
CA THR A 73 -13.03 -0.47 -10.17
C THR A 73 -13.69 0.66 -9.39
N PRO A 74 -12.98 1.27 -8.40
CA PRO A 74 -13.48 2.47 -7.72
C PRO A 74 -13.91 3.54 -8.73
N VAL A 75 -14.96 4.28 -8.40
CA VAL A 75 -15.45 5.39 -9.23
C VAL A 75 -14.41 6.51 -9.30
N SER A 76 -13.72 6.75 -8.18
CA SER A 76 -12.58 7.67 -8.07
C SER A 76 -11.34 6.89 -7.69
N PRO A 77 -10.21 7.09 -8.38
CA PRO A 77 -8.94 6.51 -7.97
C PRO A 77 -8.56 6.95 -6.56
N THR A 78 -7.90 6.07 -5.79
CA THR A 78 -7.50 6.34 -4.41
C THR A 78 -6.29 5.53 -4.00
N TYR A 79 -5.47 6.08 -3.11
CA TYR A 79 -4.41 5.37 -2.38
C TYR A 79 -4.96 4.57 -1.18
N GLY A 80 -6.23 4.75 -0.84
CA GLY A 80 -6.81 4.24 0.40
C GLY A 80 -6.67 5.24 1.55
N ASP A 81 -7.07 4.79 2.74
CA ASP A 81 -6.98 5.57 3.98
C ASP A 81 -5.79 5.05 4.81
N LEU A 82 -4.82 5.92 5.08
CA LEU A 82 -3.58 5.61 5.82
C LEU A 82 -3.68 5.95 7.32
N SER A 83 -4.83 6.40 7.81
CA SER A 83 -5.02 6.75 9.21
C SER A 83 -4.88 5.54 10.14
N SER A 84 -4.48 5.78 11.39
CA SER A 84 -4.44 4.75 12.43
C SER A 84 -5.81 4.09 12.64
N ASP A 85 -6.90 4.84 12.46
CA ASP A 85 -8.26 4.35 12.58
C ASP A 85 -8.63 3.38 11.45
N ALA A 86 -8.18 3.63 10.22
CA ALA A 86 -8.35 2.68 9.12
C ALA A 86 -7.57 1.39 9.38
N LEU A 87 -6.36 1.48 9.93
CA LEU A 87 -5.57 0.30 10.33
C LEU A 87 -6.24 -0.49 11.46
N LYS A 88 -6.77 0.16 12.50
CA LYS A 88 -7.56 -0.47 13.57
C LYS A 88 -8.83 -1.14 13.02
N LYS A 89 -9.50 -0.48 12.06
CA LYS A 89 -10.68 -1.05 11.38
C LYS A 89 -10.32 -2.31 10.59
N ASN A 90 -9.15 -2.33 9.93
CA ASN A 90 -8.66 -3.53 9.25
C ASN A 90 -8.39 -4.68 10.23
N CYS A 91 -7.79 -4.40 11.40
CA CYS A 91 -7.63 -5.40 12.45
C CYS A 91 -8.98 -5.95 12.96
N SER A 92 -9.96 -5.06 13.17
CA SER A 92 -11.32 -5.45 13.59
C SER A 92 -12.00 -6.32 12.54
N ARG A 93 -11.88 -5.95 11.26
CA ARG A 93 -12.37 -6.76 10.14
C ARG A 93 -11.69 -8.14 10.09
N SER A 94 -10.39 -8.19 10.34
CA SER A 94 -9.63 -9.45 10.38
C SER A 94 -10.15 -10.37 11.48
N LYS A 95 -10.57 -9.84 12.63
CA LYS A 95 -11.25 -10.61 13.70
C LYS A 95 -12.58 -11.23 13.20
N GLU A 96 -13.38 -10.46 12.47
CA GLU A 96 -14.65 -10.96 11.89
C GLU A 96 -14.40 -12.04 10.82
N LEU A 97 -13.40 -11.83 9.95
CA LEU A 97 -13.03 -12.79 8.92
C LEU A 97 -12.49 -14.10 9.52
N LEU A 98 -11.71 -14.02 10.60
CA LEU A 98 -11.22 -15.18 11.34
C LEU A 98 -12.36 -15.99 11.94
N GLN A 99 -13.34 -15.34 12.58
CA GLN A 99 -14.54 -16.01 13.10
C GLN A 99 -15.30 -16.72 11.97
N LYS A 100 -15.45 -16.06 10.82
CA LYS A 100 -16.11 -16.65 9.65
C LYS A 100 -15.29 -17.80 9.05
N LEU A 101 -13.96 -17.72 9.02
CA LEU A 101 -13.07 -18.78 8.59
C LEU A 101 -13.26 -20.05 9.43
N TYR A 102 -13.43 -19.91 10.76
CA TYR A 102 -13.66 -21.05 11.66
C TYR A 102 -15.00 -21.77 11.44
N THR A 103 -15.94 -21.16 10.72
CA THR A 103 -17.19 -21.87 10.33
C THR A 103 -16.97 -22.94 9.25
N PHE A 104 -15.77 -22.99 8.65
CA PHE A 104 -15.40 -23.98 7.66
C PHE A 104 -14.52 -25.09 8.29
N PRO A 105 -15.07 -26.23 8.69
CA PRO A 105 -14.28 -27.30 9.30
C PRO A 105 -13.28 -27.87 8.29
N THR A 106 -12.02 -27.91 8.67
CA THR A 106 -10.92 -28.37 7.79
C THR A 106 -11.10 -29.80 7.31
N SER A 107 -11.81 -30.65 8.08
CA SER A 107 -12.14 -32.04 7.68
C SER A 107 -12.97 -32.12 6.39
N SER A 108 -13.73 -31.07 6.06
CA SER A 108 -14.56 -31.01 4.85
C SER A 108 -13.86 -30.39 3.63
N LEU A 109 -12.63 -29.90 3.81
CA LEU A 109 -11.86 -29.22 2.78
C LEU A 109 -10.92 -30.16 2.04
N THR A 110 -10.62 -29.86 0.77
CA THR A 110 -9.56 -30.55 0.01
C THR A 110 -8.19 -30.25 0.62
N LYS A 111 -7.16 -31.02 0.28
CA LYS A 111 -5.79 -30.79 0.74
C LYS A 111 -5.30 -29.36 0.42
N LYS A 112 -5.60 -28.84 -0.78
CA LYS A 112 -5.27 -27.49 -1.20
C LYS A 112 -6.01 -26.44 -0.38
N GLN A 113 -7.32 -26.62 -0.19
CA GLN A 113 -8.13 -25.71 0.61
C GLN A 113 -7.71 -25.67 2.08
N LYS A 114 -7.28 -26.82 2.66
CA LYS A 114 -6.73 -26.86 4.03
C LYS A 114 -5.47 -26.00 4.15
N LEU A 115 -4.56 -26.09 3.20
CA LEU A 115 -3.37 -25.23 3.18
C LEU A 115 -3.76 -23.75 3.07
N THR A 116 -4.67 -23.40 2.16
CA THR A 116 -5.17 -22.03 2.02
C THR A 116 -5.85 -21.56 3.31
N TRP A 117 -6.63 -22.41 3.97
CA TRP A 117 -7.29 -22.12 5.24
C TRP A 117 -6.25 -21.80 6.34
N GLN A 118 -5.17 -22.60 6.46
CA GLN A 118 -4.09 -22.38 7.42
C GLN A 118 -3.36 -21.07 7.18
N ILE A 119 -2.93 -20.83 5.94
CA ILE A 119 -2.21 -19.60 5.59
C ILE A 119 -3.11 -18.37 5.83
N PHE A 120 -4.40 -18.45 5.51
CA PHE A 120 -5.32 -17.34 5.74
C PHE A 120 -5.57 -17.12 7.24
N GLN A 121 -5.65 -18.19 8.03
CA GLN A 121 -5.71 -18.11 9.48
C GLN A 121 -4.49 -17.39 10.06
N ASP A 122 -3.29 -17.80 9.65
CA ASP A 122 -2.05 -17.21 10.13
C ASP A 122 -1.96 -15.72 9.76
N TYR A 123 -2.30 -15.36 8.52
CA TYR A 123 -2.38 -13.97 8.07
C TYR A 123 -3.36 -13.13 8.93
N LEU A 124 -4.57 -13.62 9.16
CA LEU A 124 -5.56 -12.92 9.95
C LEU A 124 -5.12 -12.76 11.41
N ASN A 125 -4.52 -13.79 12.02
CA ASN A 125 -3.98 -13.72 13.37
C ASN A 125 -2.85 -12.68 13.46
N GLU A 126 -1.93 -12.67 12.50
CA GLU A 126 -0.84 -11.71 12.44
C GLU A 126 -1.36 -10.28 12.31
N THR A 127 -2.35 -10.05 11.43
CA THR A 127 -3.02 -8.74 11.31
C THR A 127 -3.71 -8.32 12.61
N ILE A 128 -4.38 -9.24 13.30
CA ILE A 128 -5.01 -8.95 14.59
C ILE A 128 -3.96 -8.62 15.67
N MET A 129 -2.86 -9.35 15.70
CA MET A 129 -1.77 -9.12 16.65
C MET A 129 -1.03 -7.81 16.39
N SER A 130 -0.98 -7.34 15.14
CA SER A 130 -0.34 -6.07 14.78
C SER A 130 -1.08 -4.84 15.30
N GLU A 131 -2.34 -4.97 15.76
CA GLU A 131 -3.15 -3.84 16.24
C GLU A 131 -2.45 -3.00 17.31
N LYS A 132 -1.75 -3.64 18.22
CA LYS A 132 -0.99 -2.97 19.30
C LYS A 132 0.29 -2.29 18.82
N TYR A 133 0.70 -2.53 17.57
CA TYR A 133 1.93 -2.01 16.99
C TYR A 133 1.70 -1.04 15.83
N ILE A 134 0.46 -0.61 15.60
CA ILE A 134 0.11 0.27 14.47
C ILE A 134 1.04 1.48 14.39
N LEU A 135 1.33 2.12 15.53
CA LEU A 135 2.17 3.31 15.59
C LEU A 135 3.68 3.03 15.53
N TYR A 136 4.11 1.75 15.55
CA TYR A 136 5.53 1.39 15.50
C TYR A 136 6.11 1.41 14.08
N SER A 137 5.25 1.33 13.06
CA SER A 137 5.67 1.44 11.66
C SER A 137 5.85 2.92 11.29
N SER A 138 7.06 3.30 10.86
CA SER A 138 7.31 4.65 10.35
C SER A 138 6.93 4.74 8.87
N PRO A 139 6.27 5.82 8.43
CA PRO A 139 6.05 6.10 7.01
C PRO A 139 7.30 6.64 6.30
N PHE A 140 8.38 6.88 7.05
CA PHE A 140 9.63 7.45 6.58
C PHE A 140 10.77 6.44 6.58
N GLY A 141 11.86 6.74 5.87
CA GLY A 141 13.05 5.92 5.74
C GLY A 141 13.37 5.59 4.29
N ALA A 142 14.29 4.65 4.07
CA ALA A 142 14.78 4.30 2.73
C ALA A 142 13.68 3.85 1.77
N ASP A 143 12.72 3.06 2.28
CA ASP A 143 11.55 2.59 1.55
C ASP A 143 10.28 3.31 2.05
N GLY A 144 10.41 4.57 2.45
CA GLY A 144 9.29 5.39 2.96
C GLY A 144 8.39 5.92 1.85
N LEU A 145 7.16 6.27 2.21
CA LEU A 145 6.15 6.77 1.25
C LEU A 145 6.66 7.89 0.33
N PRO A 146 7.45 8.89 0.82
CA PRO A 146 7.92 9.96 -0.06
C PRO A 146 8.82 9.50 -1.20
N SER A 147 9.61 8.44 -1.02
CA SER A 147 10.45 7.86 -2.06
C SER A 147 9.72 6.80 -2.89
N ASP A 148 8.77 6.08 -2.29
CA ASP A 148 8.06 4.98 -2.95
C ASP A 148 6.97 5.46 -3.94
N ILE A 149 6.30 6.58 -3.63
CA ILE A 149 5.22 7.12 -4.48
C ILE A 149 5.69 7.46 -5.90
N PRO A 150 6.79 8.22 -6.13
CA PRO A 150 7.26 8.49 -7.48
C PRO A 150 7.62 7.23 -8.25
N VAL A 151 8.25 6.25 -7.60
CA VAL A 151 8.61 4.97 -8.20
C VAL A 151 7.35 4.18 -8.58
N THR A 152 6.42 4.03 -7.65
CA THR A 152 5.15 3.36 -7.91
C THR A 152 4.38 3.99 -9.06
N LEU A 153 4.29 5.31 -9.10
CA LEU A 153 3.61 6.02 -10.19
C LEU A 153 4.37 5.93 -11.51
N SER A 154 5.70 5.89 -11.50
CA SER A 154 6.48 5.72 -12.73
C SER A 154 6.26 4.36 -13.40
N GLU A 155 5.92 3.34 -12.62
CA GLU A 155 5.61 1.99 -13.11
C GLU A 155 4.11 1.77 -13.40
N TYR A 156 3.25 2.77 -13.17
CA TYR A 156 1.80 2.67 -13.39
C TYR A 156 1.50 2.51 -14.90
N ARG A 157 0.98 1.36 -15.33
CA ARG A 157 0.79 1.04 -16.75
C ARG A 157 -0.34 1.85 -17.37
N PHE A 158 -0.16 2.21 -18.66
CA PHE A 158 -1.20 2.82 -19.47
C PHE A 158 -1.62 1.82 -20.56
N ASP A 159 -2.64 1.02 -20.29
CA ASP A 159 -3.23 0.09 -21.26
C ASP A 159 -4.36 0.78 -22.07
N ASN A 160 -4.91 1.88 -21.53
CA ASN A 160 -5.99 2.66 -22.16
C ASN A 160 -6.09 4.06 -21.54
N GLU A 161 -6.93 4.92 -22.14
CA GLU A 161 -7.14 6.31 -21.70
C GLU A 161 -7.63 6.44 -20.24
N LYS A 162 -8.38 5.44 -19.74
CA LYS A 162 -8.82 5.44 -18.34
C LYS A 162 -7.65 5.37 -17.38
N ASP A 163 -6.62 4.59 -17.70
CA ASP A 163 -5.44 4.45 -16.83
C ASP A 163 -4.67 5.76 -16.71
N ILE A 164 -4.63 6.56 -17.80
CA ILE A 164 -4.05 7.91 -17.77
C ILE A 164 -4.85 8.82 -16.83
N LYS A 165 -6.17 8.80 -16.92
CA LYS A 165 -7.04 9.61 -16.06
C LYS A 165 -6.94 9.18 -14.59
N ASP A 166 -6.86 7.90 -14.32
CA ASP A 166 -6.66 7.35 -12.98
C ASP A 166 -5.31 7.80 -12.41
N TYR A 167 -4.23 7.70 -13.21
CA TYR A 167 -2.91 8.18 -12.82
C TYR A 167 -2.90 9.67 -12.47
N LEU A 168 -3.44 10.53 -13.35
CA LEU A 168 -3.51 11.97 -13.11
C LEU A 168 -4.33 12.31 -11.85
N SER A 169 -5.39 11.54 -11.59
CA SER A 169 -6.15 11.67 -10.35
C SER A 169 -5.34 11.28 -9.12
N LEU A 170 -4.53 10.22 -9.20
CA LEU A 170 -3.61 9.82 -8.12
C LEU A 170 -2.53 10.88 -7.89
N VAL A 171 -1.91 11.40 -8.94
CA VAL A 171 -0.94 12.51 -8.83
C VAL A 171 -1.56 13.73 -8.12
N ASN A 172 -2.79 14.08 -8.47
CA ASN A 172 -3.50 15.20 -7.83
C ASN A 172 -3.80 14.96 -6.34
N GLN A 173 -3.81 13.72 -5.86
CA GLN A 173 -4.08 13.35 -4.46
C GLN A 173 -2.83 13.31 -3.57
N ILE A 174 -1.62 13.45 -4.13
CA ILE A 174 -0.37 13.41 -3.35
C ILE A 174 -0.36 14.41 -2.18
N PRO A 175 -0.84 15.67 -2.31
CA PRO A 175 -0.91 16.59 -1.17
C PRO A 175 -1.74 16.05 0.00
N GLU A 176 -2.92 15.47 -0.29
CA GLU A 176 -3.79 14.87 0.71
C GLU A 176 -3.15 13.64 1.37
N LEU A 177 -2.49 12.81 0.55
CA LEU A 177 -1.76 11.64 1.03
C LEU A 177 -0.65 12.04 2.02
N PHE A 178 0.10 13.11 1.74
CA PHE A 178 1.13 13.60 2.66
C PHE A 178 0.54 14.25 3.91
N THR A 179 -0.64 14.83 3.83
CA THR A 179 -1.37 15.28 5.03
C THR A 179 -1.68 14.10 5.94
N GLN A 180 -2.22 13.01 5.43
CA GLN A 180 -2.49 11.79 6.21
C GLN A 180 -1.20 11.20 6.83
N VAL A 181 -0.09 11.24 6.10
CA VAL A 181 1.22 10.81 6.60
C VAL A 181 1.69 11.67 7.78
N LEU A 182 1.54 12.99 7.68
CA LEU A 182 1.90 13.92 8.76
C LEU A 182 1.01 13.77 9.98
N ASP A 183 -0.30 13.58 9.79
CA ASP A 183 -1.26 13.32 10.87
C ASP A 183 -0.91 12.02 11.60
N PHE A 184 -0.54 10.97 10.85
CA PHE A 184 -0.10 9.70 11.44
C PHE A 184 1.21 9.85 12.22
N GLU A 185 2.18 10.61 11.71
CA GLU A 185 3.44 10.89 12.42
C GLU A 185 3.20 11.72 13.69
N GLU A 186 2.23 12.65 13.66
CA GLU A 186 1.82 13.39 14.86
C GLU A 186 1.21 12.47 15.92
N GLU A 187 0.36 11.51 15.52
CA GLU A 187 -0.16 10.48 16.43
C GLU A 187 0.98 9.65 17.06
N ARG A 188 1.98 9.26 16.27
CA ARG A 188 3.15 8.53 16.75
C ARG A 188 3.91 9.34 17.79
N ARG A 189 4.19 10.60 17.52
CA ARG A 189 4.87 11.52 18.44
C ARG A 189 4.09 11.73 19.73
N ASN A 190 2.77 11.88 19.65
CA ASN A 190 1.90 12.00 20.82
C ASN A 190 1.87 10.72 21.67
N ALA A 191 2.24 9.59 21.09
CA ALA A 191 2.43 8.31 21.79
C ALA A 191 3.90 8.07 22.22
N ASP A 192 4.76 9.09 22.19
CA ASP A 192 6.21 9.00 22.48
C ASP A 192 6.96 8.02 21.55
N ILE A 193 6.47 7.80 20.33
CA ILE A 193 7.09 6.97 19.30
C ILE A 193 7.61 7.88 18.19
N VAL A 194 8.91 8.13 18.17
CA VAL A 194 9.54 9.04 17.22
C VAL A 194 10.50 8.29 16.30
N SER A 195 10.57 8.74 15.05
CA SER A 195 11.57 8.24 14.13
C SER A 195 12.95 8.79 14.51
N PRO A 196 14.03 7.97 14.47
CA PRO A 196 15.38 8.47 14.72
C PRO A 196 15.77 9.62 13.78
N ASP A 197 16.54 10.58 14.26
CA ASP A 197 16.92 11.78 13.50
C ASP A 197 17.58 11.43 12.16
N PHE A 198 18.38 10.37 12.09
CA PHE A 198 19.01 9.95 10.85
C PHE A 198 17.98 9.48 9.80
N VAL A 199 16.87 8.83 10.23
CA VAL A 199 15.78 8.38 9.33
C VAL A 199 15.08 9.59 8.72
N ILE A 200 14.82 10.61 9.52
CA ILE A 200 14.20 11.86 9.07
C ILE A 200 15.15 12.64 8.16
N SER A 201 16.45 12.70 8.50
CA SER A 201 17.47 13.33 7.66
C SER A 201 17.58 12.66 6.30
N ASP A 202 17.66 11.32 6.26
CA ASP A 202 17.69 10.56 5.01
C ASP A 202 16.42 10.79 4.16
N THR A 203 15.25 10.87 4.81
CA THR A 203 13.99 11.20 4.13
C THR A 203 14.01 12.60 3.53
N ILE A 204 14.53 13.60 4.26
CA ILE A 204 14.68 14.97 3.76
C ILE A 204 15.64 15.00 2.56
N ASP A 205 16.73 14.23 2.59
CA ASP A 205 17.67 14.15 1.48
C ASP A 205 17.03 13.51 0.22
N GLN A 206 16.21 12.49 0.40
CA GLN A 206 15.42 11.90 -0.70
C GLN A 206 14.42 12.91 -1.29
N ILE A 207 13.73 13.66 -0.45
CA ILE A 207 12.83 14.74 -0.88
C ILE A 207 13.62 15.80 -1.66
N ASN A 208 14.80 16.22 -1.17
CA ASN A 208 15.64 17.17 -1.88
C ASN A 208 16.12 16.65 -3.24
N GLN A 209 16.46 15.37 -3.35
CA GLN A 209 16.83 14.74 -4.65
C GLN A 209 15.66 14.79 -5.62
N PHE A 210 14.44 14.49 -5.17
CA PHE A 210 13.24 14.56 -6.01
C PHE A 210 12.93 15.99 -6.47
N LEU A 211 13.04 16.98 -5.58
CA LEU A 211 12.75 18.40 -5.86
C LEU A 211 13.83 19.06 -6.72
N ASN A 212 15.09 18.62 -6.62
CA ASN A 212 16.21 19.19 -7.38
C ASN A 212 16.32 18.63 -8.80
N ALA A 213 15.58 17.57 -9.15
CA ALA A 213 15.46 17.14 -10.53
C ALA A 213 14.82 18.28 -11.34
N SER A 214 15.42 18.65 -12.48
CA SER A 214 14.77 19.60 -13.38
C SER A 214 13.42 19.04 -13.80
N GLU A 215 12.47 19.92 -14.13
CA GLU A 215 11.14 19.48 -14.58
C GLU A 215 11.21 18.43 -15.68
N GLU A 216 12.13 18.60 -16.63
CA GLU A 216 12.34 17.69 -17.76
C GLU A 216 12.92 16.34 -17.36
N ASN A 217 13.74 16.28 -16.30
CA ASN A 217 14.37 15.06 -15.78
C ASN A 217 13.65 14.50 -14.54
N ASN A 218 12.44 15.00 -14.23
CA ASN A 218 11.66 14.46 -13.13
C ASN A 218 11.05 13.11 -13.53
N LEU A 219 11.23 12.11 -12.67
CA LEU A 219 10.76 10.75 -12.90
C LEU A 219 9.29 10.66 -13.31
N LEU A 220 8.41 11.49 -12.70
CA LEU A 220 6.98 11.50 -13.01
C LEU A 220 6.64 12.19 -14.32
N VAL A 221 7.53 13.05 -14.84
CA VAL A 221 7.37 13.68 -16.16
C VAL A 221 7.86 12.72 -17.24
N GLU A 222 9.13 12.32 -17.14
CA GLU A 222 9.79 11.47 -18.14
C GLU A 222 9.04 10.15 -18.36
N SER A 223 8.79 9.40 -17.26
CA SER A 223 8.09 8.11 -17.34
C SER A 223 6.64 8.23 -17.82
N PHE A 224 5.98 9.36 -17.55
CA PHE A 224 4.62 9.60 -18.05
C PHE A 224 4.62 9.80 -19.57
N GLU A 225 5.53 10.63 -20.07
CA GLU A 225 5.65 10.93 -21.50
C GLU A 225 6.02 9.66 -22.29
N GLU A 226 7.03 8.89 -21.85
CA GLU A 226 7.39 7.61 -22.46
C GLU A 226 6.23 6.62 -22.59
N ARG A 227 5.43 6.47 -21.51
CA ARG A 227 4.27 5.58 -21.53
C ARG A 227 3.14 6.11 -22.41
N LEU A 228 2.96 7.43 -22.43
CA LEU A 228 1.95 8.08 -23.27
C LEU A 228 2.28 7.92 -24.75
N ASP A 229 3.56 8.07 -25.13
CA ASP A 229 4.03 7.91 -26.49
C ASP A 229 3.84 6.49 -27.02
N SER A 230 3.89 5.50 -26.15
CA SER A 230 3.66 4.09 -26.50
C SER A 230 2.20 3.76 -26.85
N LEU A 231 1.25 4.70 -26.65
CA LEU A 231 -0.17 4.50 -26.93
C LEU A 231 -0.55 4.99 -28.34
N ASP A 232 -0.75 4.05 -29.24
CA ASP A 232 -1.19 4.33 -30.62
C ASP A 232 -2.66 4.77 -30.74
N THR A 233 -3.43 4.63 -29.66
CA THR A 233 -4.88 4.91 -29.64
C THR A 233 -5.22 6.38 -29.44
N LEU A 234 -4.24 7.22 -29.09
CA LEU A 234 -4.41 8.65 -28.83
C LEU A 234 -3.85 9.48 -29.98
N SER A 235 -4.53 10.60 -30.30
CA SER A 235 -4.00 11.61 -31.18
C SER A 235 -2.87 12.40 -30.53
N GLU A 236 -1.99 13.02 -31.33
CA GLU A 236 -0.91 13.89 -30.82
C GLU A 236 -1.44 15.05 -29.97
N ASP A 237 -2.61 15.62 -30.33
CA ASP A 237 -3.25 16.69 -29.55
C ASP A 237 -3.71 16.18 -28.17
N GLN A 238 -4.21 14.94 -28.10
CA GLN A 238 -4.59 14.32 -26.82
C GLN A 238 -3.35 14.04 -25.97
N LYS A 239 -2.28 13.50 -26.56
CA LYS A 239 -1.01 13.27 -25.86
C LYS A 239 -0.47 14.58 -25.31
N ALA A 240 -0.38 15.62 -26.14
CA ALA A 240 0.07 16.95 -25.71
C ALA A 240 -0.77 17.53 -24.56
N SER A 241 -2.10 17.34 -24.61
CA SER A 241 -2.98 17.77 -23.54
C SER A 241 -2.74 17.04 -22.23
N TYR A 242 -2.55 15.72 -22.26
CA TYR A 242 -2.24 14.93 -21.06
C TYR A 242 -0.87 15.26 -20.49
N THR A 243 0.15 15.42 -21.33
CA THR A 243 1.49 15.86 -20.92
C THR A 243 1.44 17.21 -20.20
N ALA A 244 0.77 18.19 -20.80
CA ALA A 244 0.61 19.51 -20.19
C ALA A 244 -0.10 19.44 -18.84
N ASN A 245 -1.14 18.62 -18.71
CA ASN A 245 -1.85 18.42 -17.45
C ASN A 245 -0.97 17.75 -16.38
N ASN A 246 -0.20 16.71 -16.76
CA ASN A 246 0.74 16.06 -15.85
C ASN A 246 1.78 17.05 -15.31
N ARG A 247 2.41 17.84 -16.18
CA ARG A 247 3.39 18.87 -15.79
C ARG A 247 2.78 19.91 -14.85
N LEU A 248 1.56 20.38 -15.12
CA LEU A 248 0.84 21.31 -14.25
C LEU A 248 0.55 20.72 -12.87
N LEU A 249 0.15 19.45 -12.78
CA LEU A 249 -0.08 18.77 -11.51
C LEU A 249 1.23 18.63 -10.72
N ILE A 250 2.30 18.24 -11.37
CA ILE A 250 3.61 18.09 -10.71
C ILE A 250 4.08 19.45 -10.16
N THR A 251 4.06 20.48 -10.98
CA THR A 251 4.54 21.83 -10.58
C THR A 251 3.67 22.47 -9.51
N ASN A 252 2.33 22.37 -9.64
CA ASN A 252 1.42 23.13 -8.78
C ASN A 252 0.89 22.35 -7.59
N LYS A 253 1.07 21.01 -7.54
CA LYS A 253 0.55 20.14 -6.47
C LYS A 253 1.65 19.31 -5.83
N VAL A 254 2.42 18.56 -6.65
CA VAL A 254 3.38 17.59 -6.14
C VAL A 254 4.57 18.31 -5.50
N PHE A 255 5.24 19.22 -6.21
CA PHE A 255 6.39 19.95 -5.65
C PHE A 255 6.03 20.72 -4.38
N PRO A 256 4.95 21.51 -4.34
CA PRO A 256 4.53 22.17 -3.08
C PRO A 256 4.23 21.18 -1.95
N ALA A 257 3.67 19.99 -2.23
CA ALA A 257 3.42 18.98 -1.23
C ALA A 257 4.71 18.42 -0.63
N TYR A 258 5.72 18.15 -1.47
CA TYR A 258 7.04 17.72 -1.03
C TYR A 258 7.77 18.81 -0.22
N GLU A 259 7.69 20.07 -0.63
CA GLU A 259 8.26 21.19 0.14
C GLU A 259 7.57 21.35 1.49
N HIS A 260 6.25 21.20 1.54
CA HIS A 260 5.50 21.23 2.79
C HIS A 260 5.91 20.07 3.72
N LEU A 261 5.97 18.84 3.18
CA LEU A 261 6.42 17.66 3.93
C LEU A 261 7.83 17.86 4.49
N LYS A 262 8.78 18.31 3.65
CA LYS A 262 10.15 18.63 4.08
C LYS A 262 10.17 19.62 5.24
N THR A 263 9.42 20.72 5.12
CA THR A 263 9.35 21.74 6.16
C THR A 263 8.81 21.19 7.47
N ALA A 264 7.75 20.39 7.42
CA ALA A 264 7.18 19.73 8.59
C ALA A 264 8.19 18.80 9.28
N LEU A 265 8.93 18.01 8.50
CA LEU A 265 9.96 17.12 9.02
C LEU A 265 11.15 17.89 9.64
N GLN A 266 11.59 19.01 9.05
CA GLN A 266 12.63 19.86 9.60
C GLN A 266 12.23 20.49 10.94
N VAL A 267 10.98 20.92 11.09
CA VAL A 267 10.46 21.42 12.36
C VAL A 267 10.44 20.30 13.41
N SER A 268 10.13 19.10 13.00
CA SER A 268 10.07 17.96 13.92
C SER A 268 11.43 17.54 14.47
N THR A 269 12.51 17.60 13.68
CA THR A 269 13.87 17.32 14.14
C THR A 269 14.48 18.43 15.01
N GLY A 270 14.08 19.69 14.77
CA GLY A 270 14.51 20.86 15.57
C GLY A 270 13.89 20.91 16.97
N SER A 271 12.76 20.24 17.16
CA SER A 271 12.09 20.13 18.44
C SER A 271 12.51 18.83 19.11
N LYS A 272 13.52 18.88 20.02
CA LYS A 272 13.85 17.71 20.84
C LYS A 272 12.58 17.22 21.53
N HIS A 273 12.07 16.10 21.08
CA HIS A 273 10.93 15.47 21.75
C HIS A 273 11.44 14.89 23.07
N THR A 274 11.26 15.66 24.15
CA THR A 274 11.42 15.14 25.51
C THR A 274 10.17 14.35 25.84
N THR A 275 10.32 13.05 26.04
CA THR A 275 9.26 12.18 26.56
C THR A 275 8.75 12.72 27.92
N SER A 276 7.59 12.27 28.36
CA SER A 276 6.96 12.63 29.65
C SER A 276 7.87 12.40 30.86
N ASP A 277 8.91 11.58 30.71
CA ASP A 277 9.95 11.29 31.74
C ASP A 277 11.26 12.07 31.52
N ASN A 278 11.29 13.08 30.64
CA ASN A 278 12.47 13.86 30.26
C ASN A 278 13.61 13.04 29.60
N SER A 279 13.33 11.87 29.06
CA SER A 279 14.26 11.07 28.26
C SER A 279 13.97 11.24 26.75
N THR A 280 14.99 11.15 25.91
CA THR A 280 14.83 11.00 24.46
C THR A 280 14.90 9.51 24.14
N LYS A 281 13.80 8.92 23.69
CA LYS A 281 13.78 7.54 23.22
C LYS A 281 14.13 7.53 21.73
N GLU A 282 15.28 7.01 21.39
CA GLU A 282 15.75 6.95 20.00
C GLU A 282 15.80 5.53 19.44
N ARG A 283 15.66 4.53 20.31
CA ARG A 283 15.78 3.12 19.94
C ARG A 283 14.50 2.36 20.16
N LEU A 284 14.19 1.46 19.25
CA LEU A 284 12.99 0.61 19.33
C LEU A 284 12.85 -0.10 20.69
N CYS A 285 13.95 -0.56 21.28
CA CYS A 285 13.92 -1.25 22.57
C CYS A 285 13.57 -0.36 23.78
N GLU A 286 13.54 0.95 23.60
CA GLU A 286 13.20 1.93 24.62
C GLU A 286 11.71 2.25 24.67
N TYR A 287 10.95 1.87 23.62
CA TYR A 287 9.49 1.97 23.61
C TYR A 287 8.85 0.85 24.44
N GLU A 288 7.69 1.11 25.00
CA GLU A 288 6.96 0.22 25.92
C GLU A 288 6.85 -1.23 25.41
N ASN A 289 6.49 -1.42 24.14
CA ASN A 289 6.38 -2.74 23.51
C ASN A 289 7.45 -2.97 22.43
N GLY A 290 8.55 -2.21 22.43
CA GLY A 290 9.53 -2.23 21.35
C GLY A 290 10.25 -3.57 21.18
N GLN A 291 10.55 -4.25 22.28
CA GLN A 291 11.15 -5.60 22.22
C GLN A 291 10.15 -6.65 21.67
N ASP A 292 8.90 -6.53 22.04
CA ASP A 292 7.84 -7.43 21.56
C ASP A 292 7.55 -7.20 20.08
N TYR A 293 7.55 -5.93 19.63
CA TYR A 293 7.44 -5.58 18.22
C TYR A 293 8.60 -6.14 17.40
N TYR A 294 9.82 -6.10 17.92
CA TYR A 294 11.00 -6.68 17.25
C TYR A 294 10.87 -8.20 17.07
N ARG A 295 10.21 -8.90 18.00
CA ARG A 295 10.00 -10.36 17.95
C ARG A 295 8.77 -10.75 17.12
N PHE A 296 7.82 -9.84 16.98
CA PHE A 296 6.62 -9.99 16.16
C PHE A 296 6.95 -10.01 14.66
#